data_f96dd77736bb73948b93cee9bd9d1703
#
_entry.id   f96dd77736bb73948b93cee9bd9d1703
#
_cell.length_a   1.000
_cell.length_b   1.000
_cell.length_c   1.000
_cell.angle_alpha   90.00
_cell.angle_beta   90.00
_cell.angle_gamma   90.00
#
_symmetry.space_group_name_H-M   'P 1'
#
loop_
_entity.id
_entity.type
_entity.pdbx_description
1 polymer ?
#
loop_
_entity_poly.entity_id
_entity_poly.type
_entity_poly.pdbx_seq_one_letter_code
_entity_poly.pdbx_strand_id
1 'polypeptide(L)'
;MPNRAAWAEIDLGALAHNYREIRSRIQKGAKLCAVVKADAYGHGAIAAARVALDEGADYIAVATLSEALKLRAAGFTCPLLILGLVEPESAREVVDADITQTVCRMDLVEALSQEAVRQGKTVKVHLTIETGMGRIGVHPKDAAETAKQIAALPNVELEGVFSHFALADIPDKTFTKQQVKLFKEACDAIEAAGVHIPIKHIAESAAILEIPDVHIDMVRAGIIQYGLWPSD
;
A
#
# COMPACT_ATOMS: atom_id res chain seq x y z
N MET A 1 27.33 -6.95 23.44
CA MET A 1 27.48 -5.87 22.45
C MET A 1 27.93 -6.48 21.14
N PRO A 2 27.38 -6.15 19.97
CA PRO A 2 27.88 -6.69 18.72
C PRO A 2 29.32 -6.24 18.51
N ASN A 3 30.17 -7.17 18.05
CA ASN A 3 31.60 -6.98 17.78
C ASN A 3 31.82 -6.14 16.50
N ARG A 4 31.06 -5.04 16.31
CA ARG A 4 31.12 -4.16 15.15
C ARG A 4 31.57 -2.76 15.56
N ALA A 5 32.41 -2.15 14.70
CA ALA A 5 32.96 -0.80 14.92
C ALA A 5 31.90 0.33 14.74
N ALA A 6 30.75 0.03 14.14
CA ALA A 6 29.66 0.97 13.93
C ALA A 6 28.30 0.26 14.06
N TRP A 7 27.30 0.98 14.58
CA TRP A 7 25.91 0.54 14.66
C TRP A 7 24.97 1.74 14.45
N ALA A 8 23.73 1.45 14.05
CA ALA A 8 22.64 2.42 14.07
C ALA A 8 21.83 2.23 15.36
N GLU A 9 21.56 3.32 16.06
CA GLU A 9 20.68 3.34 17.23
C GLU A 9 19.33 3.91 16.80
N ILE A 10 18.25 3.14 16.99
CA ILE A 10 16.90 3.52 16.57
C ILE A 10 16.09 3.87 17.81
N ASP A 11 15.63 5.12 17.85
CA ASP A 11 14.74 5.61 18.92
C ASP A 11 13.28 5.28 18.57
N LEU A 12 12.73 4.25 19.20
CA LEU A 12 11.34 3.84 19.00
C LEU A 12 10.35 4.86 19.59
N GLY A 13 10.76 5.66 20.57
CA GLY A 13 9.93 6.74 21.11
C GLY A 13 9.77 7.89 20.12
N ALA A 14 10.84 8.24 19.38
CA ALA A 14 10.78 9.21 18.29
C ALA A 14 9.90 8.68 17.14
N LEU A 15 10.00 7.40 16.82
CA LEU A 15 9.16 6.78 15.81
C LEU A 15 7.66 6.83 16.21
N ALA A 16 7.35 6.50 17.47
CA ALA A 16 5.99 6.61 18.02
C ALA A 16 5.46 8.05 17.98
N HIS A 17 6.31 9.03 18.33
CA HIS A 17 5.97 10.45 18.20
C HIS A 17 5.61 10.80 16.75
N ASN A 18 6.40 10.38 15.78
CA ASN A 18 6.15 10.64 14.36
C ASN A 18 4.80 10.05 13.89
N TYR A 19 4.44 8.84 14.33
CA TYR A 19 3.14 8.27 14.00
C TYR A 19 1.97 9.09 14.58
N ARG A 20 2.07 9.58 15.81
CA ARG A 20 1.05 10.47 16.40
C ARG A 20 0.93 11.76 15.62
N GLU A 21 2.04 12.38 15.24
CA GLU A 21 2.06 13.58 14.39
C GLU A 21 1.44 13.34 13.02
N ILE A 22 1.78 12.23 12.37
CA ILE A 22 1.18 11.84 11.09
C ILE A 22 -0.34 11.64 11.27
N ARG A 23 -0.76 10.91 12.31
CA ARG A 23 -2.19 10.65 12.58
C ARG A 23 -2.98 11.93 12.80
N SER A 24 -2.39 12.95 13.45
CA SER A 24 -3.01 14.25 13.68
C SER A 24 -3.27 15.04 12.39
N ARG A 25 -2.54 14.75 11.31
CA ARG A 25 -2.61 15.42 9.99
C ARG A 25 -3.51 14.71 8.99
N ILE A 26 -3.82 13.45 9.23
CA ILE A 26 -4.66 12.65 8.35
C ILE A 26 -6.13 13.04 8.54
N GLN A 27 -6.88 13.14 7.45
CA GLN A 27 -8.31 13.40 7.51
C GLN A 27 -9.02 12.33 8.35
N LYS A 28 -10.02 12.79 9.13
CA LYS A 28 -10.81 11.91 9.97
C LYS A 28 -11.51 10.83 9.12
N GLY A 29 -11.32 9.57 9.49
CA GLY A 29 -11.87 8.42 8.78
C GLY A 29 -10.89 7.76 7.81
N ALA A 30 -9.84 8.45 7.38
CA ALA A 30 -8.81 7.83 6.56
C ALA A 30 -7.94 6.87 7.38
N LYS A 31 -7.67 5.70 6.81
CA LYS A 31 -6.77 4.68 7.38
C LYS A 31 -5.32 5.12 7.25
N LEU A 32 -4.50 4.69 8.21
CA LEU A 32 -3.05 4.85 8.17
C LEU A 32 -2.39 3.53 7.79
N CYS A 33 -1.71 3.51 6.65
CA CYS A 33 -0.85 2.43 6.22
C CYS A 33 0.61 2.78 6.49
N ALA A 34 1.28 2.03 7.35
CA ALA A 34 2.70 2.20 7.66
C ALA A 34 3.55 1.39 6.68
N VAL A 35 4.43 2.07 5.93
CA VAL A 35 5.28 1.45 4.90
C VAL A 35 6.63 1.07 5.51
N VAL A 36 6.84 -0.24 5.76
CA VAL A 36 8.04 -0.79 6.41
C VAL A 36 8.92 -1.62 5.47
N LYS A 37 8.82 -1.39 4.16
CA LYS A 37 9.68 -2.02 3.15
C LYS A 37 11.16 -1.74 3.38
N ALA A 38 12.04 -2.52 2.77
CA ALA A 38 13.50 -2.40 2.90
C ALA A 38 13.96 -2.35 4.37
N ASP A 39 13.44 -3.31 5.15
CA ASP A 39 13.66 -3.40 6.61
C ASP A 39 13.33 -2.08 7.35
N ALA A 40 12.16 -1.49 7.02
CA ALA A 40 11.72 -0.18 7.50
C ALA A 40 12.75 0.93 7.18
N TYR A 41 13.19 0.97 5.91
CA TYR A 41 14.23 1.90 5.45
C TYR A 41 15.53 1.82 6.30
N GLY A 42 15.85 0.61 6.77
CA GLY A 42 17.00 0.33 7.60
C GLY A 42 16.77 0.48 9.13
N HIS A 43 15.56 0.81 9.55
CA HIS A 43 15.21 1.00 10.97
C HIS A 43 14.78 -0.30 11.69
N GLY A 44 14.66 -1.43 10.95
CA GLY A 44 14.21 -2.70 11.50
C GLY A 44 12.68 -2.88 11.40
N ALA A 45 12.22 -3.61 10.38
CA ALA A 45 10.80 -3.72 10.01
C ALA A 45 9.91 -4.24 11.16
N ILE A 46 10.39 -5.23 11.94
CA ILE A 46 9.60 -5.84 13.02
C ILE A 46 9.34 -4.82 14.13
N ALA A 47 10.37 -4.08 14.57
CA ALA A 47 10.22 -3.07 15.61
C ALA A 47 9.35 -1.89 15.13
N ALA A 48 9.62 -1.38 13.92
CA ALA A 48 8.86 -0.29 13.34
C ALA A 48 7.38 -0.64 13.13
N ALA A 49 7.08 -1.83 12.61
CA ALA A 49 5.70 -2.29 12.41
C ALA A 49 4.94 -2.42 13.75
N ARG A 50 5.60 -2.86 14.82
CA ARG A 50 4.99 -2.96 16.14
C ARG A 50 4.61 -1.56 16.67
N VAL A 51 5.56 -0.63 16.63
CA VAL A 51 5.29 0.77 17.02
C VAL A 51 4.16 1.38 16.17
N ALA A 52 4.15 1.13 14.86
CA ALA A 52 3.09 1.63 13.98
C ALA A 52 1.71 1.16 14.43
N LEU A 53 1.56 -0.14 14.73
CA LEU A 53 0.28 -0.70 15.18
C LEU A 53 -0.11 -0.21 16.58
N ASP A 54 0.84 -0.08 17.50
CA ASP A 54 0.60 0.45 18.83
C ASP A 54 0.12 1.92 18.79
N GLU A 55 0.56 2.69 17.76
CA GLU A 55 0.15 4.07 17.51
C GLU A 55 -1.04 4.17 16.51
N GLY A 56 -1.73 3.06 16.27
CA GLY A 56 -2.99 3.01 15.54
C GLY A 56 -2.89 2.98 14.02
N ALA A 57 -1.83 2.43 13.46
CA ALA A 57 -1.81 2.10 12.04
C ALA A 57 -2.81 0.97 11.73
N ASP A 58 -3.58 1.14 10.66
CA ASP A 58 -4.60 0.18 10.23
C ASP A 58 -4.03 -0.91 9.30
N TYR A 59 -2.97 -0.58 8.58
CA TYR A 59 -2.27 -1.43 7.60
C TYR A 59 -0.77 -1.34 7.76
N ILE A 60 -0.10 -2.44 7.46
CA ILE A 60 1.34 -2.45 7.20
C ILE A 60 1.58 -2.72 5.72
N ALA A 61 2.50 -2.00 5.08
CA ALA A 61 2.86 -2.25 3.70
C ALA A 61 4.36 -2.51 3.52
N VAL A 62 4.65 -3.44 2.64
CA VAL A 62 6.02 -3.85 2.25
C VAL A 62 6.17 -3.85 0.74
N ALA A 63 7.36 -4.07 0.21
CA ALA A 63 7.59 -4.11 -1.22
C ALA A 63 7.51 -5.53 -1.81
N THR A 64 7.89 -6.56 -1.04
CA THR A 64 8.09 -7.92 -1.53
C THR A 64 7.39 -8.98 -0.68
N LEU A 65 7.17 -10.15 -1.25
CA LEU A 65 6.62 -11.29 -0.54
C LEU A 65 7.53 -11.75 0.62
N SER A 66 8.83 -11.75 0.43
CA SER A 66 9.77 -12.15 1.49
C SER A 66 9.73 -11.24 2.71
N GLU A 67 9.52 -9.94 2.52
CA GLU A 67 9.31 -8.98 3.61
C GLU A 67 7.99 -9.26 4.35
N ALA A 68 6.92 -9.53 3.60
CA ALA A 68 5.62 -9.87 4.17
C ALA A 68 5.68 -11.17 4.99
N LEU A 69 6.29 -12.22 4.45
CA LEU A 69 6.46 -13.49 5.15
C LEU A 69 7.30 -13.35 6.42
N LYS A 70 8.33 -12.50 6.41
CA LYS A 70 9.13 -12.19 7.60
C LYS A 70 8.27 -11.57 8.72
N LEU A 71 7.35 -10.66 8.37
CA LEU A 71 6.42 -10.08 9.35
C LEU A 71 5.41 -11.12 9.85
N ARG A 72 4.85 -11.95 8.98
CA ARG A 72 3.95 -13.04 9.38
C ARG A 72 4.66 -14.02 10.33
N ALA A 73 5.89 -14.41 10.02
CA ALA A 73 6.71 -15.27 10.91
C ALA A 73 7.01 -14.62 12.27
N ALA A 74 7.04 -13.29 12.34
CA ALA A 74 7.17 -12.54 13.59
C ALA A 74 5.85 -12.35 14.36
N GLY A 75 4.74 -12.97 13.88
CA GLY A 75 3.45 -13.01 14.58
C GLY A 75 2.51 -11.84 14.27
N PHE A 76 2.77 -11.04 13.23
CA PHE A 76 1.84 -9.99 12.83
C PHE A 76 0.60 -10.59 12.14
N THR A 77 -0.60 -10.23 12.60
CA THR A 77 -1.90 -10.66 12.04
C THR A 77 -2.68 -9.52 11.39
N CYS A 78 -2.16 -8.29 11.46
CA CYS A 78 -2.79 -7.12 10.85
C CYS A 78 -2.92 -7.25 9.33
N PRO A 79 -3.76 -6.43 8.67
CA PRO A 79 -3.76 -6.27 7.22
C PRO A 79 -2.36 -5.93 6.72
N LEU A 80 -1.86 -6.72 5.75
CA LEU A 80 -0.50 -6.61 5.23
C LEU A 80 -0.54 -6.53 3.70
N LEU A 81 -0.14 -5.39 3.15
CA LEU A 81 -0.18 -5.09 1.72
C LEU A 81 1.22 -5.19 1.10
N ILE A 82 1.37 -6.02 0.05
CA ILE A 82 2.54 -5.96 -0.81
C ILE A 82 2.31 -4.89 -1.89
N LEU A 83 3.15 -3.85 -1.89
CA LEU A 83 3.08 -2.75 -2.87
C LEU A 83 3.68 -3.11 -4.23
N GLY A 84 4.55 -4.10 -4.29
CA GLY A 84 5.12 -4.62 -5.52
C GLY A 84 4.28 -5.74 -6.14
N LEU A 85 4.71 -6.23 -7.27
CA LEU A 85 4.13 -7.42 -7.90
C LEU A 85 4.89 -8.67 -7.45
N VAL A 86 4.20 -9.80 -7.46
CA VAL A 86 4.79 -11.12 -7.34
C VAL A 86 4.53 -11.89 -8.63
N GLU A 87 5.28 -12.92 -8.90
CA GLU A 87 4.99 -13.82 -10.03
C GLU A 87 3.84 -14.78 -9.67
N PRO A 88 3.06 -15.25 -10.66
CA PRO A 88 1.91 -16.14 -10.43
C PRO A 88 2.25 -17.40 -9.60
N GLU A 89 3.46 -17.91 -9.72
CA GLU A 89 3.96 -19.07 -8.96
C GLU A 89 3.97 -18.85 -7.44
N SER A 90 4.00 -17.59 -7.01
CA SER A 90 3.98 -17.21 -5.59
C SER A 90 2.55 -17.08 -5.02
N ALA A 91 1.52 -17.32 -5.83
CA ALA A 91 0.12 -17.16 -5.39
C ALA A 91 -0.19 -18.01 -4.15
N ARG A 92 0.40 -19.21 -4.05
CA ARG A 92 0.22 -20.09 -2.90
C ARG A 92 0.64 -19.43 -1.59
N GLU A 93 1.85 -18.89 -1.55
CA GLU A 93 2.40 -18.26 -0.35
C GLU A 93 1.63 -17.01 0.05
N VAL A 94 1.17 -16.21 -0.95
CA VAL A 94 0.33 -15.03 -0.72
C VAL A 94 -0.98 -15.41 -0.03
N VAL A 95 -1.68 -16.44 -0.55
CA VAL A 95 -2.95 -16.90 0.00
C VAL A 95 -2.76 -17.62 1.34
N ASP A 96 -1.72 -18.48 1.47
CA ASP A 96 -1.41 -19.17 2.71
C ASP A 96 -1.21 -18.20 3.86
N ALA A 97 -0.47 -17.11 3.61
CA ALA A 97 -0.08 -16.11 4.61
C ALA A 97 -1.11 -14.98 4.80
N ASP A 98 -2.28 -15.05 4.18
CA ASP A 98 -3.33 -14.01 4.28
C ASP A 98 -2.78 -12.60 3.97
N ILE A 99 -2.14 -12.46 2.82
CA ILE A 99 -1.52 -11.21 2.37
C ILE A 99 -2.40 -10.55 1.30
N THR A 100 -2.63 -9.24 1.43
CA THR A 100 -3.24 -8.42 0.38
C THR A 100 -2.21 -8.12 -0.70
N GLN A 101 -2.52 -8.48 -1.96
CA GLN A 101 -1.59 -8.36 -3.07
C GLN A 101 -1.94 -7.20 -4.01
N THR A 102 -0.95 -6.39 -4.39
CA THR A 102 -1.07 -5.45 -5.51
C THR A 102 -1.13 -6.19 -6.83
N VAL A 103 -2.10 -5.83 -7.67
CA VAL A 103 -2.28 -6.45 -8.98
C VAL A 103 -2.44 -5.39 -10.09
N CYS A 104 -1.97 -5.73 -11.29
CA CYS A 104 -2.23 -5.01 -12.54
C CYS A 104 -2.16 -5.93 -13.77
N ARG A 105 -2.03 -7.24 -13.54
CA ARG A 105 -1.96 -8.29 -14.57
C ARG A 105 -2.95 -9.39 -14.21
N MET A 106 -3.76 -9.81 -15.19
CA MET A 106 -4.81 -10.81 -14.95
C MET A 106 -4.26 -12.21 -14.68
N ASP A 107 -3.11 -12.58 -15.27
CA ASP A 107 -2.46 -13.88 -15.01
C ASP A 107 -2.15 -14.10 -13.52
N LEU A 108 -1.68 -13.04 -12.80
CA LEU A 108 -1.49 -13.10 -11.36
C LEU A 108 -2.82 -13.22 -10.61
N VAL A 109 -3.85 -12.47 -11.00
CA VAL A 109 -5.16 -12.51 -10.34
C VAL A 109 -5.82 -13.87 -10.50
N GLU A 110 -5.72 -14.47 -11.69
CA GLU A 110 -6.22 -15.82 -11.98
C GLU A 110 -5.50 -16.88 -11.13
N ALA A 111 -4.17 -16.78 -10.98
CA ALA A 111 -3.39 -17.67 -10.12
C ALA A 111 -3.79 -17.53 -8.65
N LEU A 112 -3.99 -16.29 -8.18
CA LEU A 112 -4.46 -16.00 -6.81
C LEU A 112 -5.87 -16.58 -6.59
N SER A 113 -6.79 -16.42 -7.55
CA SER A 113 -8.14 -16.98 -7.50
C SER A 113 -8.14 -18.51 -7.40
N GLN A 114 -7.39 -19.17 -8.29
CA GLN A 114 -7.28 -20.63 -8.30
C GLN A 114 -6.76 -21.16 -6.96
N GLU A 115 -5.74 -20.51 -6.42
CA GLU A 115 -5.14 -20.89 -5.16
C GLU A 115 -6.09 -20.62 -3.96
N ALA A 116 -6.80 -19.49 -3.96
CA ALA A 116 -7.79 -19.15 -2.95
C ALA A 116 -8.96 -20.17 -2.93
N VAL A 117 -9.46 -20.58 -4.10
CA VAL A 117 -10.45 -21.64 -4.23
C VAL A 117 -9.91 -22.95 -3.68
N ARG A 118 -8.69 -23.34 -4.06
CA ARG A 118 -8.05 -24.58 -3.59
C ARG A 118 -7.91 -24.65 -2.06
N GLN A 119 -7.65 -23.48 -1.43
CA GLN A 119 -7.49 -23.39 0.02
C GLN A 119 -8.80 -23.10 0.78
N GLY A 120 -9.92 -22.84 0.07
CA GLY A 120 -11.18 -22.42 0.70
C GLY A 120 -11.09 -21.06 1.39
N LYS A 121 -10.22 -20.18 0.91
CA LYS A 121 -10.00 -18.81 1.41
C LYS A 121 -10.50 -17.78 0.41
N THR A 122 -10.51 -16.51 0.79
CA THR A 122 -10.66 -15.37 -0.08
C THR A 122 -9.37 -14.55 -0.05
N VAL A 123 -8.81 -14.24 -1.21
CA VAL A 123 -7.63 -13.38 -1.32
C VAL A 123 -8.06 -11.95 -1.60
N LYS A 124 -7.46 -11.00 -0.88
CA LYS A 124 -7.67 -9.57 -1.08
C LYS A 124 -6.64 -9.02 -2.04
N VAL A 125 -7.11 -8.18 -2.96
CA VAL A 125 -6.21 -7.52 -3.93
C VAL A 125 -6.47 -6.03 -3.99
N HIS A 126 -5.38 -5.27 -4.24
CA HIS A 126 -5.46 -3.85 -4.59
C HIS A 126 -5.02 -3.67 -6.04
N LEU A 127 -5.92 -3.14 -6.87
CA LEU A 127 -5.61 -2.78 -8.25
C LEU A 127 -4.82 -1.48 -8.29
N THR A 128 -3.65 -1.50 -8.91
CA THR A 128 -2.87 -0.26 -9.10
C THR A 128 -3.14 0.35 -10.47
N ILE A 129 -3.30 1.69 -10.49
CA ILE A 129 -3.57 2.49 -11.69
C ILE A 129 -2.35 3.35 -12.00
N GLU A 130 -1.86 3.26 -13.24
CA GLU A 130 -0.74 4.07 -13.72
C GLU A 130 -1.24 5.45 -14.17
N THR A 131 -0.96 6.46 -13.37
CA THR A 131 -1.39 7.84 -13.63
C THR A 131 -0.26 8.78 -14.03
N GLY A 132 0.96 8.25 -14.22
CA GLY A 132 2.12 9.02 -14.64
C GLY A 132 3.40 8.74 -13.86
N MET A 133 3.39 7.75 -12.94
CA MET A 133 4.62 7.32 -12.23
C MET A 133 5.56 6.54 -13.14
N GLY A 134 5.02 5.83 -14.17
CA GLY A 134 5.81 5.08 -15.13
C GLY A 134 6.45 3.82 -14.56
N ARG A 135 5.79 3.17 -13.59
CA ARG A 135 6.37 2.01 -12.89
C ARG A 135 5.54 0.73 -13.00
N ILE A 136 4.35 0.74 -12.44
CA ILE A 136 3.40 -0.39 -12.45
C ILE A 136 1.98 0.16 -12.44
N GLY A 137 1.04 -0.57 -13.02
CA GLY A 137 -0.37 -0.24 -12.98
C GLY A 137 -1.05 -0.44 -14.34
N VAL A 138 -2.36 -0.57 -14.31
CA VAL A 138 -3.18 -0.55 -15.52
C VAL A 138 -3.36 0.90 -15.99
N HIS A 139 -3.49 1.11 -17.29
CA HIS A 139 -3.80 2.43 -17.81
C HIS A 139 -5.21 2.86 -17.33
N PRO A 140 -5.45 4.14 -16.97
CA PRO A 140 -6.73 4.61 -16.44
C PRO A 140 -7.95 4.23 -17.29
N LYS A 141 -7.81 4.24 -18.63
CA LYS A 141 -8.88 3.84 -19.57
C LYS A 141 -9.28 2.36 -19.48
N ASP A 142 -8.38 1.50 -19.01
CA ASP A 142 -8.58 0.06 -18.92
C ASP A 142 -9.02 -0.36 -17.51
N ALA A 143 -9.02 0.56 -16.56
CA ALA A 143 -9.23 0.31 -15.13
C ALA A 143 -10.60 -0.32 -14.82
N ALA A 144 -11.66 0.19 -15.44
CA ALA A 144 -13.02 -0.31 -15.23
C ALA A 144 -13.19 -1.75 -15.74
N GLU A 145 -12.66 -2.06 -16.91
CA GLU A 145 -12.74 -3.41 -17.45
C GLU A 145 -11.90 -4.39 -16.64
N THR A 146 -10.68 -4.00 -16.26
CA THR A 146 -9.82 -4.82 -15.38
C THR A 146 -10.49 -5.08 -14.03
N ALA A 147 -11.08 -4.06 -13.40
CA ALA A 147 -11.77 -4.23 -12.12
C ALA A 147 -12.97 -5.18 -12.23
N LYS A 148 -13.75 -5.13 -13.33
CA LYS A 148 -14.84 -6.09 -13.60
C LYS A 148 -14.32 -7.51 -13.73
N GLN A 149 -13.23 -7.71 -14.47
CA GLN A 149 -12.62 -9.03 -14.62
C GLN A 149 -12.15 -9.58 -13.27
N ILE A 150 -11.51 -8.75 -12.44
CA ILE A 150 -11.11 -9.12 -11.08
C ILE A 150 -12.33 -9.52 -10.24
N ALA A 151 -13.36 -8.69 -10.23
CA ALA A 151 -14.58 -8.91 -9.42
C ALA A 151 -15.40 -10.15 -9.86
N ALA A 152 -15.20 -10.62 -11.10
CA ALA A 152 -15.86 -11.82 -11.62
C ALA A 152 -15.14 -13.13 -11.20
N LEU A 153 -13.91 -13.06 -10.70
CA LEU A 153 -13.15 -14.25 -10.31
C LEU A 153 -13.60 -14.78 -8.95
N PRO A 154 -13.74 -16.09 -8.77
CA PRO A 154 -14.12 -16.68 -7.50
C PRO A 154 -13.03 -16.46 -6.44
N ASN A 155 -13.46 -16.23 -5.21
CA ASN A 155 -12.59 -16.12 -4.05
C ASN A 155 -11.53 -14.98 -4.15
N VAL A 156 -11.80 -13.94 -4.94
CA VAL A 156 -11.01 -12.71 -5.02
C VAL A 156 -11.87 -11.55 -4.54
N GLU A 157 -11.33 -10.75 -3.64
CA GLU A 157 -11.95 -9.51 -3.17
C GLU A 157 -11.11 -8.32 -3.67
N LEU A 158 -11.69 -7.47 -4.54
CA LEU A 158 -11.10 -6.18 -4.87
C LEU A 158 -11.29 -5.23 -3.69
N GLU A 159 -10.39 -5.31 -2.71
CA GLU A 159 -10.45 -4.52 -1.48
C GLU A 159 -10.08 -3.06 -1.72
N GLY A 160 -9.19 -2.80 -2.67
CA GLY A 160 -8.73 -1.43 -2.90
C GLY A 160 -8.26 -1.14 -4.32
N VAL A 161 -8.19 0.16 -4.59
CA VAL A 161 -7.61 0.72 -5.82
C VAL A 161 -6.66 1.83 -5.44
N PHE A 162 -5.47 1.88 -6.06
CA PHE A 162 -4.52 2.92 -5.73
C PHE A 162 -3.68 3.39 -6.94
N SER A 163 -3.03 4.53 -6.74
CA SER A 163 -1.97 5.03 -7.60
C SER A 163 -0.81 5.55 -6.75
N HIS A 164 0.19 6.13 -7.40
CA HIS A 164 1.35 6.73 -6.74
C HIS A 164 1.77 7.99 -7.46
N PHE A 165 2.07 9.03 -6.71
CA PHE A 165 2.56 10.29 -7.28
C PHE A 165 4.00 10.15 -7.75
N ALA A 166 4.28 10.81 -8.87
CA ALA A 166 5.64 10.90 -9.40
C ALA A 166 6.41 12.10 -8.81
N LEU A 167 5.69 13.20 -8.54
CA LEU A 167 6.27 14.51 -8.22
C LEU A 167 5.44 15.25 -7.15
N ALA A 168 4.90 14.55 -6.14
CA ALA A 168 4.17 15.24 -5.08
C ALA A 168 5.08 16.04 -4.13
N ASP A 169 6.37 15.76 -4.15
CA ASP A 169 7.43 16.35 -3.33
C ASP A 169 8.01 17.66 -3.88
N ILE A 170 7.67 18.06 -5.11
CA ILE A 170 8.14 19.33 -5.69
C ILE A 170 7.10 20.46 -5.53
N PRO A 171 7.52 21.75 -5.51
CA PRO A 171 6.60 22.89 -5.36
C PRO A 171 5.54 23.00 -6.46
N ASP A 172 5.88 22.71 -7.72
CA ASP A 172 4.92 22.71 -8.82
C ASP A 172 4.03 21.48 -8.80
N LYS A 173 2.80 21.64 -8.33
CA LYS A 173 1.79 20.57 -8.24
C LYS A 173 0.99 20.36 -9.54
N THR A 174 1.37 20.93 -10.66
CA THR A 174 0.60 20.83 -11.92
C THR A 174 0.45 19.37 -12.35
N PHE A 175 1.56 18.62 -12.40
CA PHE A 175 1.53 17.20 -12.76
C PHE A 175 0.82 16.35 -11.70
N THR A 176 1.03 16.64 -10.43
CA THR A 176 0.35 15.96 -9.30
C THR A 176 -1.17 16.12 -9.41
N LYS A 177 -1.67 17.32 -9.75
CA LYS A 177 -3.11 17.56 -9.98
C LYS A 177 -3.66 16.76 -11.17
N GLN A 178 -2.87 16.60 -12.23
CA GLN A 178 -3.25 15.73 -13.36
C GLN A 178 -3.37 14.27 -12.93
N GLN A 179 -2.42 13.77 -12.13
CA GLN A 179 -2.48 12.41 -11.59
C GLN A 179 -3.72 12.20 -10.70
N VAL A 180 -4.06 13.17 -9.83
CA VAL A 180 -5.29 13.14 -9.01
C VAL A 180 -6.53 13.05 -9.89
N LYS A 181 -6.60 13.87 -10.96
CA LYS A 181 -7.72 13.84 -11.90
C LYS A 181 -7.89 12.49 -12.55
N LEU A 182 -6.80 11.95 -13.12
CA LEU A 182 -6.80 10.64 -13.78
C LEU A 182 -7.19 9.50 -12.81
N PHE A 183 -6.70 9.56 -11.57
CA PHE A 183 -7.05 8.57 -10.55
C PHE A 183 -8.53 8.62 -10.18
N LYS A 184 -9.08 9.81 -9.95
CA LYS A 184 -10.52 10.00 -9.65
C LYS A 184 -11.39 9.52 -10.80
N GLU A 185 -11.09 9.92 -12.04
CA GLU A 185 -11.82 9.49 -13.24
C GLU A 185 -11.81 7.96 -13.39
N ALA A 186 -10.68 7.31 -13.11
CA ALA A 186 -10.58 5.85 -13.16
C ALA A 186 -11.42 5.18 -12.05
N CYS A 187 -11.40 5.71 -10.82
CA CYS A 187 -12.23 5.21 -9.73
C CYS A 187 -13.73 5.37 -10.05
N ASP A 188 -14.14 6.55 -10.55
CA ASP A 188 -15.52 6.81 -10.95
C ASP A 188 -15.98 5.85 -12.07
N ALA A 189 -15.11 5.56 -13.04
CA ALA A 189 -15.41 4.62 -14.11
C ALA A 189 -15.56 3.17 -13.59
N ILE A 190 -14.75 2.75 -12.61
CA ILE A 190 -14.87 1.44 -11.96
C ILE A 190 -16.22 1.33 -11.24
N GLU A 191 -16.60 2.35 -10.45
CA GLU A 191 -17.87 2.37 -9.72
C GLU A 191 -19.07 2.44 -10.66
N ALA A 192 -19.00 3.24 -11.72
CA ALA A 192 -20.01 3.29 -12.75
C ALA A 192 -20.20 1.96 -13.50
N ALA A 193 -19.14 1.13 -13.57
CA ALA A 193 -19.20 -0.22 -14.10
C ALA A 193 -19.79 -1.26 -13.12
N GLY A 194 -20.24 -0.83 -11.93
CA GLY A 194 -20.88 -1.65 -10.91
C GLY A 194 -19.92 -2.35 -9.95
N VAL A 195 -18.64 -1.98 -9.94
CA VAL A 195 -17.64 -2.55 -9.01
C VAL A 195 -17.41 -1.57 -7.88
N HIS A 196 -17.76 -1.96 -6.65
CA HIS A 196 -17.51 -1.17 -5.45
C HIS A 196 -16.05 -1.20 -5.05
N ILE A 197 -15.49 -0.04 -4.65
CA ILE A 197 -14.11 0.11 -4.18
C ILE A 197 -14.12 0.51 -2.70
N PRO A 198 -13.88 -0.41 -1.76
CA PRO A 198 -13.84 -0.09 -0.32
C PRO A 198 -12.72 0.87 0.08
N ILE A 199 -11.55 0.78 -0.55
CA ILE A 199 -10.36 1.57 -0.18
C ILE A 199 -9.71 2.19 -1.42
N LYS A 200 -9.83 3.52 -1.55
CA LYS A 200 -9.12 4.31 -2.57
C LYS A 200 -7.93 5.00 -1.91
N HIS A 201 -6.74 4.86 -2.47
CA HIS A 201 -5.57 5.51 -1.89
C HIS A 201 -4.52 5.94 -2.91
N ILE A 202 -4.01 7.16 -2.77
CA ILE A 202 -2.98 7.71 -3.63
C ILE A 202 -1.89 8.42 -2.82
N ALA A 203 -2.24 9.02 -1.66
CA ALA A 203 -1.35 9.82 -0.85
C ALA A 203 -0.18 8.98 -0.27
N GLU A 204 1.02 9.42 -0.54
CA GLU A 204 2.26 9.01 0.09
C GLU A 204 2.78 10.15 1.01
N SER A 205 4.02 10.07 1.48
CA SER A 205 4.57 10.98 2.50
C SER A 205 4.40 12.47 2.18
N ALA A 206 4.74 12.91 0.96
CA ALA A 206 4.62 14.33 0.59
C ALA A 206 3.15 14.75 0.51
N ALA A 207 2.30 13.92 -0.09
CA ALA A 207 0.89 14.22 -0.21
C ALA A 207 0.16 14.20 1.16
N ILE A 208 0.61 13.39 2.12
CA ILE A 208 0.10 13.42 3.50
C ILE A 208 0.33 14.80 4.13
N LEU A 209 1.49 15.40 3.89
CA LEU A 209 1.84 16.68 4.51
C LEU A 209 1.27 17.89 3.77
N GLU A 210 1.20 17.83 2.43
CA GLU A 210 0.98 19.01 1.60
C GLU A 210 -0.36 19.01 0.85
N ILE A 211 -1.05 17.87 0.70
CA ILE A 211 -2.25 17.75 -0.12
C ILE A 211 -3.36 16.97 0.63
N PRO A 212 -3.97 17.55 1.67
CA PRO A 212 -4.97 16.84 2.49
C PRO A 212 -6.17 16.31 1.68
N ASP A 213 -6.54 16.95 0.58
CA ASP A 213 -7.71 16.57 -0.26
C ASP A 213 -7.55 15.20 -0.95
N VAL A 214 -6.35 14.59 -0.89
CA VAL A 214 -6.09 13.28 -1.48
C VAL A 214 -5.90 12.17 -0.45
N HIS A 215 -6.20 12.41 0.83
CA HIS A 215 -6.12 11.37 1.85
C HIS A 215 -7.15 10.25 1.62
N ILE A 216 -8.30 10.56 1.09
CA ILE A 216 -9.40 9.66 0.69
C ILE A 216 -9.68 8.60 1.79
N ASP A 217 -9.55 7.29 1.47
CA ASP A 217 -9.86 6.23 2.43
C ASP A 217 -8.63 5.71 3.17
N MET A 218 -7.41 5.87 2.60
CA MET A 218 -6.16 5.45 3.23
C MET A 218 -4.97 6.28 2.73
N VAL A 219 -4.04 6.56 3.63
CA VAL A 219 -2.75 7.17 3.31
C VAL A 219 -1.61 6.19 3.61
N ARG A 220 -0.49 6.33 2.91
CA ARG A 220 0.69 5.47 3.04
C ARG A 220 1.88 6.26 3.55
N ALA A 221 2.09 6.24 4.87
CA ALA A 221 3.25 6.88 5.49
C ALA A 221 4.52 6.07 5.16
N GLY A 222 5.41 6.67 4.40
CA GLY A 222 6.72 6.12 4.05
C GLY A 222 7.82 6.84 4.82
N ILE A 223 8.57 7.68 4.13
CA ILE A 223 9.78 8.32 4.66
C ILE A 223 9.51 9.23 5.87
N ILE A 224 8.35 9.88 5.93
CA ILE A 224 8.00 10.80 7.04
C ILE A 224 7.92 10.11 8.39
N GLN A 225 7.55 8.83 8.44
CA GLN A 225 7.51 8.11 9.73
C GLN A 225 8.90 7.95 10.35
N TYR A 226 9.95 8.04 9.55
CA TYR A 226 11.35 7.95 10.01
C TYR A 226 11.99 9.32 10.28
N GLY A 227 11.18 10.39 10.31
CA GLY A 227 11.65 11.75 10.61
C GLY A 227 12.33 12.46 9.46
N LEU A 228 12.19 11.94 8.24
CA LEU A 228 12.74 12.56 7.03
C LEU A 228 11.65 13.33 6.29
N TRP A 229 11.95 14.59 5.97
CA TRP A 229 11.05 15.43 5.20
C TRP A 229 11.07 14.99 3.72
N PRO A 230 9.93 14.81 3.06
CA PRO A 230 9.88 14.27 1.70
C PRO A 230 10.08 15.32 0.59
N SER A 231 10.04 16.60 0.93
CA SER A 231 10.16 17.71 -0.01
C SER A 231 11.23 18.72 0.46
N ASP A 232 11.72 19.56 -0.44
CA ASP A 232 12.69 20.64 -0.17
C ASP A 232 12.07 21.81 0.60
#